data_fca67dfe2639676196a73a630a203b5b
#
_entry.id   fca67dfe2639676196a73a630a203b5b
#
_cell.length_a   1.000
_cell.length_b   1.000
_cell.length_c   1.000
_cell.angle_alpha   90.00
_cell.angle_beta   90.00
_cell.angle_gamma   90.00
#
_symmetry.space_group_name_H-M   'P 1'
#
loop_
_entity.id
_entity.type
_entity.pdbx_description
1 polymer ?
#
loop_
_entity_poly.entity_id
_entity_poly.type
_entity_poly.pdbx_seq_one_letter_code
_entity_poly.pdbx_strand_id
1 'polypeptide(L)'
;MPVRFYQRLMSVLIAVTVLAGAQEPVKPKLTPRIVTATRQVTMFSDLEIQMLKAVQKKDKAALQAMLADDCLIGMPNADPLPGDEWVDSVMDKDFTLKSFAMRDVFAVDLGNAVVIKFDRRQDATYKGHADSGQFFVVDVWKKDGDAWKLANRFVSQSTSGAVEPKGPIKPTGKQ
;
A
#
# COMPACT_ATOMS: atom_id res chain seq x y z
N MET A 1 0.79 -13.20 -87.86
CA MET A 1 1.00 -11.79 -88.33
C MET A 1 0.59 -10.84 -87.24
N PRO A 2 1.32 -9.80 -87.00
CA PRO A 2 1.50 -9.10 -85.77
C PRO A 2 0.64 -7.85 -85.65
N VAL A 3 0.40 -7.37 -84.47
CA VAL A 3 0.26 -5.92 -84.23
C VAL A 3 0.80 -5.58 -82.84
N ARG A 4 1.84 -4.81 -82.83
CA ARG A 4 2.40 -4.13 -81.66
C ARG A 4 1.51 -2.96 -81.29
N PHE A 5 1.18 -2.85 -79.99
CA PHE A 5 0.73 -1.59 -79.45
C PHE A 5 1.63 -1.22 -78.24
N TYR A 6 2.41 -0.21 -78.45
CA TYR A 6 3.15 0.53 -77.42
C TYR A 6 2.17 1.40 -76.66
N GLN A 7 2.09 1.22 -75.41
CA GLN A 7 1.44 2.18 -74.50
C GLN A 7 2.37 2.60 -73.41
N ARG A 8 2.72 3.86 -73.48
CA ARG A 8 3.62 4.55 -72.56
C ARG A 8 2.98 4.58 -71.14
N LEU A 9 3.63 3.99 -70.18
CA LEU A 9 3.29 4.18 -68.75
C LEU A 9 4.04 5.42 -68.28
N MET A 10 3.29 6.45 -67.97
CA MET A 10 3.72 7.61 -67.20
C MET A 10 3.80 7.20 -65.76
N SER A 11 5.00 7.11 -65.20
CA SER A 11 5.23 6.91 -63.80
C SER A 11 5.02 8.23 -63.04
N VAL A 12 3.91 8.33 -62.36
CA VAL A 12 3.69 9.40 -61.37
C VAL A 12 4.30 8.95 -60.05
N LEU A 13 5.43 9.51 -59.68
CA LEU A 13 6.08 9.32 -58.42
C LEU A 13 5.40 10.22 -57.40
N ILE A 14 4.52 9.65 -56.57
CA ILE A 14 3.93 10.35 -55.39
C ILE A 14 4.92 10.19 -54.24
N ALA A 15 5.64 11.23 -53.91
CA ALA A 15 6.45 11.31 -52.70
C ALA A 15 5.53 11.54 -51.51
N VAL A 16 5.26 10.50 -50.75
CA VAL A 16 4.58 10.61 -49.45
C VAL A 16 5.64 11.01 -48.41
N THR A 17 5.70 12.28 -48.05
CA THR A 17 6.47 12.76 -46.92
C THR A 17 5.71 12.40 -45.65
N VAL A 18 6.15 11.33 -44.97
CA VAL A 18 5.70 11.00 -43.62
C VAL A 18 6.36 11.97 -42.64
N LEU A 19 5.63 13.01 -42.23
CA LEU A 19 6.01 13.77 -41.04
C LEU A 19 5.89 12.85 -39.80
N ALA A 20 7.00 12.30 -39.36
CA ALA A 20 7.11 11.67 -38.08
C ALA A 20 7.04 12.77 -37.00
N GLY A 21 5.85 13.10 -36.56
CA GLY A 21 5.64 13.89 -35.35
C GLY A 21 6.15 13.10 -34.15
N ALA A 22 7.29 13.49 -33.60
CA ALA A 22 7.77 13.00 -32.34
C ALA A 22 6.74 13.43 -31.26
N GLN A 23 5.86 12.51 -30.87
CA GLN A 23 5.04 12.69 -29.68
C GLN A 23 5.98 12.60 -28.48
N GLU A 24 6.23 13.74 -27.85
CA GLU A 24 6.88 13.75 -26.55
C GLU A 24 6.07 12.86 -25.58
N PRO A 25 6.73 12.03 -24.76
CA PRO A 25 6.05 11.23 -23.76
C PRO A 25 5.34 12.18 -22.79
N VAL A 26 4.02 12.16 -22.81
CA VAL A 26 3.18 12.89 -21.87
C VAL A 26 3.51 12.36 -20.48
N LYS A 27 4.34 13.10 -19.74
CA LYS A 27 4.56 12.82 -18.32
C LYS A 27 3.19 12.90 -17.63
N PRO A 28 2.76 11.84 -16.93
CA PRO A 28 1.50 11.89 -16.20
C PRO A 28 1.60 13.05 -15.21
N LYS A 29 0.78 14.05 -15.42
CA LYS A 29 0.64 15.19 -14.51
C LYS A 29 -0.07 14.64 -13.27
N LEU A 30 0.71 14.27 -12.27
CA LEU A 30 0.20 13.96 -10.94
C LEU A 30 -0.41 15.24 -10.39
N THR A 31 -1.68 15.46 -10.69
CA THR A 31 -2.47 16.49 -10.04
C THR A 31 -2.73 15.99 -8.63
N PRO A 32 -2.22 16.65 -7.57
CA PRO A 32 -2.57 16.28 -6.22
C PRO A 32 -4.08 16.51 -6.10
N ARG A 33 -4.82 15.43 -6.04
CA ARG A 33 -6.24 15.50 -5.73
C ARG A 33 -6.34 15.77 -4.24
N ILE A 34 -6.40 17.07 -3.87
CA ILE A 34 -6.62 17.55 -2.50
C ILE A 34 -8.05 17.20 -2.04
N VAL A 35 -8.71 16.29 -2.70
CA VAL A 35 -9.93 15.72 -2.17
C VAL A 35 -9.46 14.60 -1.28
N THR A 36 -9.39 14.94 0.02
CA THR A 36 -9.79 13.95 0.95
C THR A 36 -8.69 13.18 1.69
N ALA A 37 -7.56 13.79 1.96
CA ALA A 37 -6.71 13.24 3.02
C ALA A 37 -7.55 12.90 4.26
N THR A 38 -8.51 13.76 4.64
CA THR A 38 -9.40 13.51 5.77
C THR A 38 -10.35 12.33 5.53
N ARG A 39 -11.00 12.24 4.38
CA ARG A 39 -11.93 11.14 4.09
C ARG A 39 -11.24 9.79 4.01
N GLN A 40 -10.07 9.74 3.40
CA GLN A 40 -9.28 8.52 3.31
C GLN A 40 -8.74 8.12 4.67
N VAL A 41 -8.17 9.07 5.43
CA VAL A 41 -7.74 8.81 6.81
C VAL A 41 -8.89 8.24 7.62
N THR A 42 -10.10 8.80 7.56
CA THR A 42 -11.26 8.27 8.27
C THR A 42 -11.60 6.86 7.80
N MET A 43 -11.76 6.64 6.49
CA MET A 43 -12.16 5.35 5.95
C MET A 43 -11.18 4.23 6.30
N PHE A 44 -9.87 4.47 6.12
CA PHE A 44 -8.87 3.46 6.42
C PHE A 44 -8.63 3.30 7.92
N SER A 45 -8.78 4.35 8.72
CA SER A 45 -8.80 4.20 10.19
C SER A 45 -9.95 3.32 10.65
N ASP A 46 -11.11 3.44 10.03
CA ASP A 46 -12.27 2.60 10.37
C ASP A 46 -12.01 1.13 9.99
N LEU A 47 -11.36 0.85 8.86
CA LEU A 47 -10.93 -0.50 8.48
C LEU A 47 -9.93 -1.08 9.49
N GLU A 48 -8.94 -0.31 9.90
CA GLU A 48 -7.98 -0.73 10.92
C GLU A 48 -8.65 -1.02 12.27
N ILE A 49 -9.57 -0.17 12.70
CA ILE A 49 -10.35 -0.37 13.93
C ILE A 49 -11.21 -1.62 13.81
N GLN A 50 -11.85 -1.88 12.67
CA GLN A 50 -12.63 -3.08 12.43
C GLN A 50 -11.76 -4.33 12.52
N MET A 51 -10.57 -4.33 11.92
CA MET A 51 -9.60 -5.42 11.99
C MET A 51 -9.19 -5.71 13.45
N LEU A 52 -8.80 -4.69 14.20
CA LEU A 52 -8.40 -4.85 15.61
C LEU A 52 -9.56 -5.32 16.50
N LYS A 53 -10.78 -4.87 16.21
CA LYS A 53 -12.00 -5.39 16.88
C LYS A 53 -12.29 -6.84 16.53
N ALA A 54 -12.04 -7.26 15.28
CA ALA A 54 -12.17 -8.65 14.88
C ALA A 54 -11.16 -9.54 15.64
N VAL A 55 -9.91 -9.07 15.79
CA VAL A 55 -8.90 -9.74 16.64
C VAL A 55 -9.39 -9.87 18.09
N GLN A 56 -9.91 -8.79 18.69
CA GLN A 56 -10.43 -8.82 20.07
C GLN A 56 -11.57 -9.80 20.27
N LYS A 57 -12.45 -9.90 19.27
CA LYS A 57 -13.63 -10.78 19.29
C LYS A 57 -13.34 -12.20 18.86
N LYS A 58 -12.11 -12.49 18.40
CA LYS A 58 -11.72 -13.77 17.78
C LYS A 58 -12.59 -14.11 16.56
N ASP A 59 -12.96 -13.09 15.79
CA ASP A 59 -13.76 -13.24 14.57
C ASP A 59 -12.83 -13.54 13.39
N LYS A 60 -12.53 -14.83 13.23
CA LYS A 60 -11.65 -15.33 12.16
C LYS A 60 -12.19 -14.98 10.78
N ALA A 61 -13.50 -15.15 10.57
CA ALA A 61 -14.11 -14.92 9.26
C ALA A 61 -14.03 -13.44 8.84
N ALA A 62 -14.30 -12.52 9.79
CA ALA A 62 -14.18 -11.09 9.52
C ALA A 62 -12.73 -10.71 9.19
N LEU A 63 -11.73 -11.26 9.89
CA LEU A 63 -10.33 -11.02 9.59
C LEU A 63 -9.94 -11.53 8.20
N GLN A 64 -10.26 -12.77 7.88
CA GLN A 64 -9.97 -13.35 6.57
C GLN A 64 -10.62 -12.55 5.44
N ALA A 65 -11.84 -12.07 5.66
CA ALA A 65 -12.53 -11.24 4.67
C ALA A 65 -11.84 -9.90 4.39
N MET A 66 -11.00 -9.41 5.30
CA MET A 66 -10.28 -8.14 5.15
C MET A 66 -8.89 -8.30 4.51
N LEU A 67 -8.35 -9.52 4.42
CA LEU A 67 -7.03 -9.76 3.85
C LEU A 67 -7.12 -10.07 2.35
N ALA A 68 -6.10 -9.69 1.62
CA ALA A 68 -5.87 -10.17 0.27
C ALA A 68 -5.25 -11.59 0.31
N ASP A 69 -5.46 -12.38 -0.74
CA ASP A 69 -4.99 -13.76 -0.81
C ASP A 69 -3.45 -13.87 -0.69
N ASP A 70 -2.75 -12.84 -1.17
CA ASP A 70 -1.29 -12.72 -1.15
C ASP A 70 -0.79 -11.81 -0.01
N CYS A 71 -1.59 -11.61 1.04
CA CYS A 71 -1.24 -10.72 2.15
C CYS A 71 -0.01 -11.21 2.90
N LEU A 72 0.92 -10.27 3.18
CA LEU A 72 2.09 -10.51 4.00
C LEU A 72 2.10 -9.58 5.21
N ILE A 73 2.41 -10.14 6.38
CA ILE A 73 2.49 -9.41 7.65
C ILE A 73 3.92 -9.42 8.16
N GLY A 74 4.60 -8.30 8.06
CA GLY A 74 5.92 -8.09 8.66
C GLY A 74 5.79 -7.83 10.16
N MET A 75 6.46 -8.66 10.95
CA MET A 75 6.48 -8.57 12.40
C MET A 75 7.83 -8.03 12.90
N PRO A 76 7.89 -7.37 14.06
CA PRO A 76 9.15 -6.95 14.64
C PRO A 76 10.05 -8.15 14.91
N ASN A 77 11.29 -8.11 14.42
CA ASN A 77 12.33 -9.12 14.68
C ASN A 77 11.96 -10.56 14.25
N ALA A 78 11.07 -10.72 13.27
CA ALA A 78 10.69 -12.00 12.71
C ALA A 78 10.55 -11.91 11.19
N ASP A 79 10.60 -13.06 10.53
CA ASP A 79 10.28 -13.14 9.10
C ASP A 79 8.81 -12.79 8.87
N PRO A 80 8.48 -12.18 7.71
CA PRO A 80 7.10 -11.91 7.36
C PRO A 80 6.26 -13.19 7.32
N LEU A 81 5.05 -13.13 7.86
CA LEU A 81 4.08 -14.22 7.84
C LEU A 81 3.06 -14.04 6.71
N PRO A 82 2.62 -15.12 6.04
CA PRO A 82 1.40 -15.12 5.25
C PRO A 82 0.21 -14.66 6.09
N GLY A 83 -0.77 -14.01 5.45
CA GLY A 83 -1.92 -13.44 6.14
C GLY A 83 -2.75 -14.47 6.91
N ASP A 84 -2.92 -15.68 6.36
CA ASP A 84 -3.62 -16.78 7.00
C ASP A 84 -2.90 -17.31 8.25
N GLU A 85 -1.57 -17.43 8.21
CA GLU A 85 -0.77 -17.79 9.38
C GLU A 85 -0.84 -16.73 10.48
N TRP A 86 -0.84 -15.44 10.07
CA TRP A 86 -1.05 -14.35 11.03
C TRP A 86 -2.44 -14.43 11.66
N VAL A 87 -3.48 -14.66 10.86
CA VAL A 87 -4.83 -14.86 11.39
C VAL A 87 -4.86 -15.99 12.41
N ASP A 88 -4.26 -17.13 12.09
CA ASP A 88 -4.20 -18.26 13.02
C ASP A 88 -3.47 -17.90 14.31
N SER A 89 -2.40 -17.13 14.24
CA SER A 89 -1.64 -16.70 15.43
C SER A 89 -2.45 -15.79 16.36
N VAL A 90 -3.22 -14.83 15.78
CA VAL A 90 -4.06 -13.92 16.59
C VAL A 90 -5.38 -14.57 17.03
N MET A 91 -5.78 -15.68 16.39
CA MET A 91 -6.91 -16.52 16.80
C MET A 91 -6.55 -17.53 17.87
N ASP A 92 -5.25 -17.80 18.08
CA ASP A 92 -4.80 -18.69 19.13
C ASP A 92 -5.45 -18.31 20.49
N LYS A 93 -5.88 -19.32 21.23
CA LYS A 93 -6.52 -19.14 22.56
C LYS A 93 -5.62 -18.43 23.56
N ASP A 94 -4.31 -18.58 23.40
CA ASP A 94 -3.30 -18.01 24.29
C ASP A 94 -2.93 -16.56 23.92
N PHE A 95 -3.43 -16.03 22.78
CA PHE A 95 -3.35 -14.62 22.43
C PHE A 95 -4.58 -13.86 22.91
N THR A 96 -4.39 -12.71 23.51
CA THR A 96 -5.50 -11.81 23.93
C THR A 96 -5.12 -10.37 23.69
N LEU A 97 -5.89 -9.68 22.85
CA LEU A 97 -5.81 -8.22 22.69
C LEU A 97 -6.84 -7.56 23.60
N LYS A 98 -6.40 -6.97 24.71
CA LYS A 98 -7.28 -6.35 25.71
C LYS A 98 -7.75 -4.97 25.27
N SER A 99 -6.82 -4.13 24.81
CA SER A 99 -7.12 -2.77 24.37
C SER A 99 -6.15 -2.32 23.30
N PHE A 100 -6.57 -1.34 22.51
CA PHE A 100 -5.73 -0.65 21.53
C PHE A 100 -6.15 0.81 21.38
N ALA A 101 -5.20 1.62 20.92
CA ALA A 101 -5.44 2.99 20.49
C ALA A 101 -4.56 3.29 19.26
N MET A 102 -5.08 4.09 18.33
CA MET A 102 -4.36 4.55 17.16
C MET A 102 -4.18 6.07 17.24
N ARG A 103 -3.02 6.55 16.77
CA ARG A 103 -2.67 7.98 16.71
C ARG A 103 -1.84 8.26 15.47
N ASP A 104 -1.73 9.53 15.14
CA ASP A 104 -0.85 10.04 14.09
C ASP A 104 -1.06 9.35 12.73
N VAL A 105 -2.35 9.15 12.41
CA VAL A 105 -2.77 8.45 11.21
C VAL A 105 -2.55 9.32 9.98
N PHE A 106 -1.88 8.77 9.01
CA PHE A 106 -1.61 9.40 7.72
C PHE A 106 -1.89 8.42 6.57
N ALA A 107 -2.55 8.89 5.51
CA ALA A 107 -2.89 8.06 4.35
C ALA A 107 -2.42 8.71 3.05
N VAL A 108 -1.90 7.88 2.13
CA VAL A 108 -1.51 8.26 0.77
C VAL A 108 -2.30 7.44 -0.22
N ASP A 109 -3.07 8.12 -1.08
CA ASP A 109 -3.81 7.51 -2.17
C ASP A 109 -2.92 7.32 -3.40
N LEU A 110 -2.83 6.09 -3.87
CA LEU A 110 -2.10 5.69 -5.06
C LEU A 110 -3.05 5.24 -6.19
N GLY A 111 -4.36 5.51 -6.06
CA GLY A 111 -5.41 5.15 -7.01
C GLY A 111 -6.06 3.81 -6.67
N ASN A 112 -5.44 2.70 -7.06
CA ASN A 112 -5.92 1.34 -6.75
C ASN A 112 -5.34 0.76 -5.46
N ALA A 113 -4.49 1.51 -4.78
CA ALA A 113 -3.92 1.18 -3.48
C ALA A 113 -3.89 2.43 -2.58
N VAL A 114 -3.90 2.20 -1.28
CA VAL A 114 -3.69 3.24 -0.26
C VAL A 114 -2.65 2.73 0.72
N VAL A 115 -1.67 3.58 1.00
CA VAL A 115 -0.72 3.35 2.08
C VAL A 115 -1.17 4.15 3.27
N ILE A 116 -1.41 3.47 4.40
CA ILE A 116 -1.72 4.11 5.68
C ILE A 116 -0.60 3.84 6.67
N LYS A 117 -0.20 4.86 7.42
CA LYS A 117 0.74 4.72 8.54
C LYS A 117 0.13 5.30 9.81
N PHE A 118 0.44 4.70 10.94
CA PHE A 118 -0.06 5.16 12.24
C PHE A 118 0.77 4.60 13.38
N ASP A 119 0.69 5.26 14.52
CA ASP A 119 1.16 4.73 15.79
C ASP A 119 0.02 3.95 16.46
N ARG A 120 0.30 2.71 16.88
CA ARG A 120 -0.60 1.86 17.61
C ARG A 120 -0.03 1.57 19.00
N ARG A 121 -0.80 1.88 20.03
CA ARG A 121 -0.58 1.36 21.37
C ARG A 121 -1.52 0.18 21.59
N GLN A 122 -1.01 -0.91 22.12
CA GLN A 122 -1.83 -2.06 22.47
C GLN A 122 -1.48 -2.57 23.87
N ASP A 123 -2.48 -3.16 24.53
CA ASP A 123 -2.33 -4.04 25.68
C ASP A 123 -2.78 -5.44 25.25
N ALA A 124 -1.83 -6.34 25.15
CA ALA A 124 -2.05 -7.70 24.70
C ALA A 124 -1.20 -8.69 25.51
N THR A 125 -1.60 -9.95 25.49
CA THR A 125 -0.83 -11.06 26.05
C THR A 125 -0.78 -12.22 25.07
N TYR A 126 0.34 -12.93 25.06
CA TYR A 126 0.51 -14.16 24.31
C TYR A 126 1.19 -15.20 25.20
N LYS A 127 0.57 -16.38 25.36
CA LYS A 127 1.05 -17.46 26.24
C LYS A 127 1.41 -16.98 27.65
N GLY A 128 0.61 -16.05 28.19
CA GLY A 128 0.83 -15.45 29.50
C GLY A 128 1.90 -14.36 29.58
N HIS A 129 2.64 -14.10 28.51
CA HIS A 129 3.63 -13.03 28.44
C HIS A 129 3.00 -11.74 27.87
N ALA A 130 3.48 -10.60 28.33
CA ALA A 130 3.03 -9.31 27.82
C ALA A 130 3.48 -9.13 26.35
N ASP A 131 2.52 -8.85 25.49
CA ASP A 131 2.72 -8.42 24.08
C ASP A 131 2.16 -6.99 23.93
N SER A 132 2.45 -6.16 24.92
CA SER A 132 1.98 -4.79 25.02
C SER A 132 3.08 -3.82 24.61
N GLY A 133 2.71 -2.68 24.03
CA GLY A 133 3.69 -1.66 23.64
C GLY A 133 3.15 -0.61 22.70
N GLN A 134 4.08 0.18 22.20
CA GLN A 134 3.86 1.08 21.07
C GLN A 134 4.50 0.53 19.82
N PHE A 135 3.75 0.59 18.73
CA PHE A 135 4.15 0.06 17.42
C PHE A 135 3.91 1.12 16.37
N PHE A 136 4.87 1.27 15.48
CA PHE A 136 4.67 1.98 14.23
C PHE A 136 4.21 0.98 13.18
N VAL A 137 3.08 1.27 12.53
CA VAL A 137 2.45 0.38 11.56
C VAL A 137 2.36 1.09 10.22
N VAL A 138 2.71 0.37 9.16
CA VAL A 138 2.50 0.79 7.77
C VAL A 138 1.72 -0.31 7.06
N ASP A 139 0.55 0.03 6.57
CA ASP A 139 -0.32 -0.89 5.86
C ASP A 139 -0.54 -0.46 4.43
N VAL A 140 -0.59 -1.45 3.53
CA VAL A 140 -0.92 -1.27 2.14
C VAL A 140 -2.25 -1.96 1.88
N TRP A 141 -3.26 -1.16 1.62
CA TRP A 141 -4.58 -1.63 1.21
C TRP A 141 -4.69 -1.58 -0.30
N LYS A 142 -5.12 -2.64 -0.94
CA LYS A 142 -5.40 -2.70 -2.37
C LYS A 142 -6.90 -2.81 -2.63
N LYS A 143 -7.34 -2.24 -3.74
CA LYS A 143 -8.73 -2.37 -4.17
C LYS A 143 -8.93 -3.73 -4.83
N ASP A 144 -9.99 -4.45 -4.41
CA ASP A 144 -10.43 -5.72 -4.95
C ASP A 144 -11.94 -5.65 -5.23
N GLY A 145 -12.30 -5.45 -6.48
CA GLY A 145 -13.68 -5.09 -6.84
C GLY A 145 -14.11 -3.79 -6.16
N ASP A 146 -15.18 -3.85 -5.38
CA ASP A 146 -15.69 -2.73 -4.58
C ASP A 146 -15.13 -2.71 -3.15
N ALA A 147 -14.39 -3.74 -2.74
CA ALA A 147 -13.80 -3.85 -1.41
C ALA A 147 -12.35 -3.35 -1.36
N TRP A 148 -11.90 -3.05 -0.15
CA TRP A 148 -10.50 -2.83 0.16
C TRP A 148 -9.97 -4.03 0.95
N LYS A 149 -8.83 -4.55 0.53
CA LYS A 149 -8.15 -5.69 1.15
C LYS A 149 -6.76 -5.28 1.61
N LEU A 150 -6.38 -5.70 2.80
CA LEU A 150 -5.02 -5.53 3.27
C LEU A 150 -4.09 -6.44 2.46
N ALA A 151 -3.14 -5.84 1.74
CA ALA A 151 -2.15 -6.57 0.94
C ALA A 151 -0.84 -6.76 1.70
N ASN A 152 -0.42 -5.75 2.48
CA ASN A 152 0.79 -5.83 3.28
C ASN A 152 0.63 -5.04 4.56
N ARG A 153 1.23 -5.54 5.63
CA ARG A 153 1.41 -4.85 6.91
C ARG A 153 2.87 -4.94 7.33
N PHE A 154 3.41 -3.82 7.77
CA PHE A 154 4.73 -3.76 8.40
C PHE A 154 4.58 -3.20 9.79
N VAL A 155 5.06 -3.94 10.77
CA VAL A 155 5.01 -3.53 12.18
C VAL A 155 6.43 -3.40 12.71
N SER A 156 6.75 -2.27 13.29
CA SER A 156 7.98 -2.08 14.05
C SER A 156 7.64 -1.65 15.47
N GLN A 157 8.39 -2.14 16.43
CA GLN A 157 8.23 -1.70 17.81
C GLN A 157 8.85 -0.31 17.96
N SER A 158 8.05 0.66 18.42
CA SER A 158 8.57 1.96 18.79
C SER A 158 9.30 1.81 20.12
N THR A 159 10.63 1.87 20.11
CA THR A 159 11.38 2.02 21.34
C THR A 159 11.06 3.42 21.88
N SER A 160 10.40 3.49 23.02
CA SER A 160 10.15 4.75 23.75
C SER A 160 11.46 5.26 24.38
N GLY A 161 12.40 5.63 23.56
CA GLY A 161 13.54 6.43 23.89
C GLY A 161 13.56 7.52 22.84
N ALA A 162 13.34 8.75 23.26
CA ALA A 162 13.37 9.92 22.42
C ALA A 162 14.65 9.90 21.55
N VAL A 163 14.51 9.47 20.31
CA VAL A 163 15.46 9.92 19.30
C VAL A 163 15.02 11.36 19.04
N GLU A 164 15.65 12.29 19.77
CA GLU A 164 15.61 13.68 19.37
C GLU A 164 15.92 13.72 17.86
N PRO A 165 15.10 14.42 17.05
CA PRO A 165 15.43 14.58 15.66
C PRO A 165 16.82 15.22 15.60
N LYS A 166 17.82 14.47 15.16
CA LYS A 166 19.12 15.05 14.81
C LYS A 166 18.81 16.21 13.86
N GLY A 167 19.18 17.40 14.31
CA GLY A 167 18.97 18.62 13.55
C GLY A 167 19.41 18.47 12.10
N PRO A 168 19.01 19.38 11.23
CA PRO A 168 19.17 19.24 9.78
C PRO A 168 20.60 18.83 9.42
N ILE A 169 20.71 17.77 8.60
CA ILE A 169 22.00 17.30 8.07
C ILE A 169 22.60 18.48 7.31
N LYS A 170 23.64 19.08 7.87
CA LYS A 170 24.41 20.09 7.16
C LYS A 170 25.06 19.41 5.95
N PRO A 171 24.87 19.93 4.73
CA PRO A 171 25.57 19.40 3.58
C PRO A 171 27.07 19.59 3.81
N THR A 172 27.84 18.51 3.85
CA THR A 172 29.30 18.54 3.82
C THR A 172 29.71 19.03 2.43
N GLY A 173 29.89 20.35 2.29
CA GLY A 173 30.54 20.93 1.14
C GLY A 173 31.99 20.43 1.10
N LYS A 174 32.35 19.70 0.05
CA LYS A 174 33.75 19.53 -0.31
C LYS A 174 34.25 20.84 -0.90
N GLN A 175 35.29 21.40 -0.31
CA GLN A 175 36.18 22.36 -0.95
C GLN A 175 37.05 21.60 -1.97
#